data_2d0a0a1d9b6c919ef9e0a497b94d99af
#
_entry.id   2d0a0a1d9b6c919ef9e0a497b94d99af
#
_cell.length_a   1.000
_cell.length_b   1.000
_cell.length_c   1.000
_cell.angle_alpha   90.00
_cell.angle_beta   90.00
_cell.angle_gamma   90.00
#
_symmetry.space_group_name_H-M   'P 1'
#
loop_
_entity.id
_entity.type
_entity.pdbx_description
1 polymer ?
#
loop_
_entity_poly.entity_id
_entity_poly.type
_entity_poly.pdbx_seq_one_letter_code
_entity_poly.pdbx_strand_id
1 'polypeptide(L)'
;NWEYYRTNRWEVVKGKQQAFRDAAGKKTKMFNNSPETAMVTYQIMTGPDQGKFERVNVAKTLEQIYSENTAEQKYWSENVGKYVADMEGSKVWWILKDWSSNWVDGRKPFNYIEVNTMTIRGGETNFRRVMQRYFEVLNENNSTRVTAVFKISSGDQLATFRWCTFFDDPMKARGEWTNEEHTFEEVYNTKFGFNSYRTDMDILWGATQMYGDYVETMKLVPEMSFMGN
;
A
#
# COMPACT_ATOMS: atom_id res chain seq x y z
N ASN A 1 -7.49 2.97 -15.51
CA ASN A 1 -6.65 3.44 -14.41
C ASN A 1 -7.32 3.06 -13.11
N TRP A 2 -6.60 2.40 -12.19
CA TRP A 2 -7.08 2.14 -10.85
C TRP A 2 -6.87 3.38 -9.99
N GLU A 3 -7.90 3.76 -9.22
CA GLU A 3 -7.86 4.97 -8.40
C GLU A 3 -8.16 4.68 -6.94
N TYR A 4 -8.92 3.62 -6.67
CA TYR A 4 -9.35 3.24 -5.33
C TYR A 4 -8.90 1.83 -4.97
N TYR A 5 -8.58 1.65 -3.68
CA TYR A 5 -8.08 0.40 -3.12
C TYR A 5 -8.81 0.13 -1.82
N ARG A 6 -9.49 -1.01 -1.71
CA ARG A 6 -10.09 -1.44 -0.45
C ARG A 6 -9.22 -2.51 0.17
N THR A 7 -8.79 -2.28 1.41
CA THR A 7 -8.01 -3.23 2.19
C THR A 7 -8.83 -3.81 3.33
N ASN A 8 -8.67 -5.12 3.55
CA ASN A 8 -9.19 -5.83 4.71
C ASN A 8 -8.07 -6.68 5.30
N ARG A 9 -7.90 -6.63 6.62
CA ARG A 9 -6.96 -7.49 7.36
C ARG A 9 -7.69 -8.61 8.02
N TRP A 10 -7.11 -9.80 7.93
CA TRP A 10 -7.69 -11.04 8.41
C TRP A 10 -6.73 -11.74 9.34
N GLU A 11 -7.15 -11.99 10.57
CA GLU A 11 -6.49 -12.90 11.48
C GLU A 11 -7.05 -14.31 11.25
N VAL A 12 -6.16 -15.29 11.12
CA VAL A 12 -6.53 -16.68 10.83
C VAL A 12 -6.51 -17.51 12.10
N VAL A 13 -7.48 -18.36 12.28
CA VAL A 13 -7.54 -19.34 13.38
C VAL A 13 -6.22 -20.11 13.45
N LYS A 14 -5.64 -20.19 14.65
CA LYS A 14 -4.35 -20.86 14.89
C LYS A 14 -4.34 -22.28 14.30
N GLY A 15 -3.32 -22.57 13.50
CA GLY A 15 -3.16 -23.86 12.82
C GLY A 15 -4.03 -24.05 11.56
N LYS A 16 -4.75 -23.02 11.12
CA LYS A 16 -5.61 -23.10 9.92
C LYS A 16 -5.10 -22.26 8.75
N GLN A 17 -3.86 -21.74 8.82
CA GLN A 17 -3.30 -20.86 7.79
C GLN A 17 -3.32 -21.46 6.38
N GLN A 18 -2.95 -22.74 6.23
CA GLN A 18 -2.98 -23.40 4.92
C GLN A 18 -4.40 -23.57 4.40
N ALA A 19 -5.33 -24.00 5.25
CA ALA A 19 -6.74 -24.16 4.88
C ALA A 19 -7.38 -22.82 4.48
N PHE A 20 -7.02 -21.73 5.16
CA PHE A 20 -7.44 -20.39 4.79
C PHE A 20 -6.87 -19.98 3.41
N ARG A 21 -5.57 -20.21 3.18
CA ARG A 21 -4.92 -19.91 1.88
C ARG A 21 -5.59 -20.64 0.74
N ASP A 22 -5.83 -21.94 0.90
CA ASP A 22 -6.47 -22.78 -0.12
C ASP A 22 -7.89 -22.33 -0.43
N ALA A 23 -8.70 -22.05 0.60
CA ALA A 23 -10.08 -21.61 0.46
C ALA A 23 -10.18 -20.19 -0.16
N ALA A 24 -9.37 -19.24 0.32
CA ALA A 24 -9.33 -17.88 -0.20
C ALA A 24 -8.75 -17.84 -1.62
N GLY A 25 -7.78 -18.71 -1.93
CA GLY A 25 -7.24 -18.85 -3.28
C GLY A 25 -8.27 -19.35 -4.27
N LYS A 26 -9.07 -20.37 -3.89
CA LYS A 26 -10.20 -20.85 -4.71
C LYS A 26 -11.21 -19.73 -4.97
N LYS A 27 -11.57 -18.99 -3.93
CA LYS A 27 -12.47 -17.82 -4.04
C LYS A 27 -11.92 -16.78 -5.02
N THR A 28 -10.64 -16.45 -4.93
CA THR A 28 -10.00 -15.47 -5.82
C THR A 28 -10.05 -15.94 -7.27
N LYS A 29 -9.76 -17.20 -7.56
CA LYS A 29 -9.84 -17.77 -8.91
C LYS A 29 -11.25 -17.76 -9.48
N MET A 30 -12.28 -17.87 -8.64
CA MET A 30 -13.68 -17.89 -9.09
C MET A 30 -14.26 -16.50 -9.34
N PHE A 31 -13.91 -15.51 -8.51
CA PHE A 31 -14.60 -14.22 -8.48
C PHE A 31 -13.69 -13.02 -8.80
N ASN A 32 -12.37 -13.17 -8.72
CA ASN A 32 -11.41 -12.08 -8.84
C ASN A 32 -10.33 -12.41 -9.90
N ASN A 33 -10.76 -12.85 -11.06
CA ASN A 33 -9.92 -13.38 -12.12
C ASN A 33 -9.81 -12.47 -13.34
N SER A 34 -10.19 -11.21 -13.21
CA SER A 34 -10.05 -10.18 -14.23
C SER A 34 -9.50 -8.88 -13.64
N PRO A 35 -8.97 -7.97 -14.47
CA PRO A 35 -8.49 -6.67 -13.99
C PRO A 35 -9.55 -5.83 -13.26
N GLU A 36 -10.83 -5.99 -13.61
CA GLU A 36 -11.96 -5.26 -13.02
C GLU A 36 -12.32 -5.75 -11.62
N THR A 37 -12.01 -7.02 -11.35
CA THR A 37 -12.31 -7.66 -10.06
C THR A 37 -11.05 -8.05 -9.30
N ALA A 38 -9.87 -7.58 -9.75
CA ALA A 38 -8.58 -7.99 -9.23
C ALA A 38 -8.48 -7.87 -7.71
N MET A 39 -7.92 -8.91 -7.13
CA MET A 39 -7.62 -8.96 -5.71
C MET A 39 -6.20 -9.46 -5.51
N VAL A 40 -5.43 -8.73 -4.73
CA VAL A 40 -4.06 -9.09 -4.34
C VAL A 40 -4.04 -9.35 -2.85
N THR A 41 -3.33 -10.38 -2.43
CA THR A 41 -3.21 -10.75 -1.02
C THR A 41 -1.75 -10.74 -0.61
N TYR A 42 -1.46 -10.09 0.51
CA TYR A 42 -0.16 -10.08 1.16
C TYR A 42 -0.27 -10.68 2.56
N GLN A 43 0.79 -11.36 3.00
CA GLN A 43 0.97 -11.72 4.40
C GLN A 43 1.87 -10.69 5.06
N ILE A 44 1.46 -10.20 6.22
CA ILE A 44 2.22 -9.23 7.02
C ILE A 44 3.36 -9.96 7.71
N MET A 45 4.59 -9.56 7.43
CA MET A 45 5.82 -10.22 7.91
C MET A 45 6.39 -9.58 9.15
N THR A 46 6.18 -8.27 9.32
CA THR A 46 6.70 -7.48 10.45
C THR A 46 5.65 -6.49 10.93
N GLY A 47 5.83 -5.95 12.13
CA GLY A 47 4.93 -4.96 12.72
C GLY A 47 3.87 -5.57 13.63
N PRO A 48 2.94 -4.75 14.14
CA PRO A 48 1.96 -5.18 15.14
C PRO A 48 0.99 -6.26 14.64
N ASP A 49 0.76 -6.30 13.31
CA ASP A 49 -0.15 -7.26 12.68
C ASP A 49 0.57 -8.45 12.03
N GLN A 50 1.80 -8.74 12.46
CA GLN A 50 2.57 -9.86 11.93
C GLN A 50 1.77 -11.17 11.93
N GLY A 51 1.75 -11.83 10.79
CA GLY A 51 1.06 -13.11 10.58
C GLY A 51 -0.36 -12.98 10.01
N LYS A 52 -0.99 -11.79 10.09
CA LYS A 52 -2.27 -11.53 9.43
C LYS A 52 -2.09 -11.46 7.91
N PHE A 53 -3.21 -11.56 7.20
CA PHE A 53 -3.29 -11.37 5.75
C PHE A 53 -4.00 -10.06 5.43
N GLU A 54 -3.41 -9.25 4.56
CA GLU A 54 -4.09 -8.08 4.00
C GLU A 54 -4.52 -8.41 2.57
N ARG A 55 -5.82 -8.28 2.29
CA ARG A 55 -6.40 -8.45 0.96
C ARG A 55 -6.78 -7.09 0.39
N VAL A 56 -6.34 -6.85 -0.83
CA VAL A 56 -6.49 -5.57 -1.52
C VAL A 56 -7.34 -5.76 -2.76
N ASN A 57 -8.53 -5.16 -2.77
CA ASN A 57 -9.32 -4.97 -3.98
C ASN A 57 -8.90 -3.68 -4.65
N VAL A 58 -8.85 -3.67 -5.97
CA VAL A 58 -8.59 -2.49 -6.77
C VAL A 58 -9.83 -2.10 -7.59
N ALA A 59 -10.08 -0.82 -7.77
CA ALA A 59 -11.22 -0.32 -8.54
C ALA A 59 -10.93 1.02 -9.21
N LYS A 60 -11.67 1.32 -10.27
CA LYS A 60 -11.60 2.61 -10.98
C LYS A 60 -12.45 3.68 -10.30
N THR A 61 -13.52 3.26 -9.63
CA THR A 61 -14.49 4.18 -9.00
C THR A 61 -14.90 3.71 -7.61
N LEU A 62 -15.38 4.63 -6.79
CA LEU A 62 -15.96 4.29 -5.48
C LEU A 62 -17.19 3.40 -5.60
N GLU A 63 -17.99 3.56 -6.65
CA GLU A 63 -19.15 2.70 -6.90
C GLU A 63 -18.71 1.22 -7.01
N GLN A 64 -17.63 0.94 -7.74
CA GLN A 64 -17.09 -0.41 -7.85
C GLN A 64 -16.59 -0.94 -6.49
N ILE A 65 -15.98 -0.08 -5.66
CA ILE A 65 -15.54 -0.47 -4.30
C ILE A 65 -16.72 -0.88 -3.42
N TYR A 66 -17.85 -0.20 -3.55
CA TYR A 66 -19.04 -0.45 -2.73
C TYR A 66 -20.04 -1.39 -3.40
N SER A 67 -19.79 -1.82 -4.63
CA SER A 67 -20.63 -2.84 -5.27
C SER A 67 -20.58 -4.16 -4.51
N GLU A 68 -21.73 -4.79 -4.38
CA GLU A 68 -21.86 -6.07 -3.70
C GLU A 68 -21.98 -7.22 -4.71
N ASN A 69 -21.22 -8.27 -4.47
CA ASN A 69 -21.38 -9.53 -5.16
C ASN A 69 -21.90 -10.58 -4.17
N THR A 70 -23.21 -10.77 -4.16
CA THR A 70 -23.88 -11.68 -3.23
C THR A 70 -23.36 -13.12 -3.33
N ALA A 71 -23.04 -13.59 -4.55
CA ALA A 71 -22.50 -14.94 -4.75
C ALA A 71 -21.09 -15.07 -4.13
N GLU A 72 -20.27 -14.04 -4.28
CA GLU A 72 -18.93 -13.98 -3.70
C GLU A 72 -18.98 -13.93 -2.17
N GLN A 73 -19.88 -13.10 -1.60
CA GLN A 73 -20.08 -12.99 -0.16
C GLN A 73 -20.58 -14.32 0.44
N LYS A 74 -21.53 -14.99 -0.21
CA LYS A 74 -22.04 -16.29 0.20
C LYS A 74 -20.92 -17.33 0.18
N TYR A 75 -20.15 -17.39 -0.92
CA TYR A 75 -19.02 -18.33 -1.01
C TYR A 75 -18.00 -18.08 0.11
N TRP A 76 -17.70 -16.80 0.38
CA TRP A 76 -16.77 -16.42 1.46
C TRP A 76 -17.27 -16.94 2.82
N SER A 77 -18.50 -16.64 3.20
CA SER A 77 -19.07 -17.04 4.50
C SER A 77 -19.07 -18.56 4.70
N GLU A 78 -19.41 -19.30 3.66
CA GLU A 78 -19.54 -20.77 3.72
C GLU A 78 -18.18 -21.49 3.68
N ASN A 79 -17.19 -20.96 2.94
CA ASN A 79 -15.97 -21.70 2.62
C ASN A 79 -14.71 -21.12 3.26
N VAL A 80 -14.63 -19.81 3.47
CA VAL A 80 -13.43 -19.12 3.96
C VAL A 80 -13.60 -18.64 5.40
N GLY A 81 -14.76 -18.05 5.73
CA GLY A 81 -15.04 -17.40 6.99
C GLY A 81 -14.80 -18.28 8.22
N LYS A 82 -15.02 -19.59 8.11
CA LYS A 82 -14.76 -20.56 9.20
C LYS A 82 -13.29 -20.68 9.63
N TYR A 83 -12.38 -20.16 8.83
CA TYR A 83 -10.94 -20.13 9.14
C TYR A 83 -10.48 -18.75 9.66
N VAL A 84 -11.38 -17.79 9.74
CA VAL A 84 -11.11 -16.44 10.21
C VAL A 84 -11.35 -16.36 11.71
N ALA A 85 -10.36 -15.89 12.46
CA ALA A 85 -10.49 -15.63 13.90
C ALA A 85 -11.00 -14.21 14.15
N ASP A 86 -10.48 -13.23 13.39
CA ASP A 86 -10.86 -11.82 13.50
C ASP A 86 -10.67 -11.10 12.17
N MET A 87 -11.35 -9.98 12.01
CA MET A 87 -11.25 -9.11 10.85
C MET A 87 -11.25 -7.64 11.28
N GLU A 88 -10.23 -6.91 10.85
CA GLU A 88 -10.28 -5.46 10.93
C GLU A 88 -11.28 -4.90 9.91
N GLY A 89 -11.93 -3.80 10.28
CA GLY A 89 -12.85 -3.08 9.40
C GLY A 89 -12.20 -2.71 8.06
N SER A 90 -13.01 -2.69 7.01
CA SER A 90 -12.54 -2.29 5.68
C SER A 90 -12.05 -0.85 5.67
N LYS A 91 -10.91 -0.62 5.01
CA LYS A 91 -10.38 0.71 4.74
C LYS A 91 -10.36 0.95 3.25
N VAL A 92 -10.80 2.12 2.83
CA VAL A 92 -10.80 2.54 1.42
C VAL A 92 -9.78 3.65 1.25
N TRP A 93 -8.91 3.47 0.29
CA TRP A 93 -7.80 4.36 -0.04
C TRP A 93 -7.95 4.86 -1.46
N TRP A 94 -7.47 6.07 -1.74
CA TRP A 94 -7.26 6.56 -3.09
C TRP A 94 -5.78 6.84 -3.33
N ILE A 95 -5.30 6.58 -4.52
CA ILE A 95 -3.90 6.81 -4.86
C ILE A 95 -3.65 8.28 -5.16
N LEU A 96 -2.56 8.82 -4.62
CA LEU A 96 -2.05 10.14 -4.93
C LEU A 96 -0.97 9.99 -6.01
N LYS A 97 -1.36 10.05 -7.28
CA LYS A 97 -0.45 9.79 -8.41
C LYS A 97 0.72 10.75 -8.48
N ASP A 98 0.51 12.01 -8.13
CA ASP A 98 1.57 13.02 -8.08
C ASP A 98 2.62 12.73 -6.98
N TRP A 99 2.27 11.86 -6.01
CA TRP A 99 3.17 11.40 -4.95
C TRP A 99 3.56 9.94 -5.14
N SER A 100 3.66 9.53 -6.40
CA SER A 100 4.08 8.19 -6.76
C SER A 100 5.25 8.26 -7.73
N SER A 101 6.14 7.28 -7.67
CA SER A 101 7.27 7.17 -8.58
C SER A 101 7.32 5.79 -9.19
N ASN A 102 7.49 5.73 -10.52
CA ASN A 102 7.54 4.50 -11.30
C ASN A 102 6.32 3.57 -11.10
N TRP A 103 5.23 4.11 -10.57
CA TRP A 103 3.99 3.36 -10.41
C TRP A 103 3.27 3.21 -11.75
N VAL A 104 2.88 1.99 -12.09
CA VAL A 104 2.13 1.67 -13.31
C VAL A 104 0.89 0.86 -12.93
N ASP A 105 -0.27 1.37 -13.29
CA ASP A 105 -1.55 0.68 -13.09
C ASP A 105 -1.60 -0.65 -13.87
N GLY A 106 -2.19 -1.68 -13.28
CA GLY A 106 -2.35 -2.99 -13.91
C GLY A 106 -1.07 -3.83 -14.00
N ARG A 107 -0.01 -3.38 -13.38
CA ARG A 107 1.24 -4.11 -13.25
C ARG A 107 1.04 -5.39 -12.43
N LYS A 108 1.79 -6.44 -12.77
CA LYS A 108 1.94 -7.62 -11.92
C LYS A 108 2.36 -7.21 -10.51
N PRO A 109 1.72 -7.74 -9.44
CA PRO A 109 2.08 -7.43 -8.06
C PRO A 109 3.55 -7.75 -7.77
N PHE A 110 4.19 -6.90 -6.98
CA PHE A 110 5.53 -7.16 -6.45
C PHE A 110 5.51 -8.23 -5.36
N ASN A 111 6.62 -8.93 -5.20
CA ASN A 111 6.77 -9.96 -4.19
C ASN A 111 6.71 -9.40 -2.76
N TYR A 112 7.14 -8.15 -2.57
CA TYR A 112 7.17 -7.48 -1.27
C TYR A 112 6.70 -6.03 -1.38
N ILE A 113 6.08 -5.57 -0.29
CA ILE A 113 5.74 -4.16 -0.06
C ILE A 113 6.23 -3.78 1.33
N GLU A 114 6.89 -2.64 1.43
CA GLU A 114 7.05 -1.94 2.70
C GLU A 114 5.98 -0.85 2.77
N VAL A 115 5.20 -0.85 3.82
CA VAL A 115 4.10 0.09 4.05
C VAL A 115 4.41 0.92 5.28
N ASN A 116 4.60 2.21 5.08
CA ASN A 116 4.66 3.19 6.17
C ASN A 116 3.27 3.84 6.31
N THR A 117 2.58 3.55 7.40
CA THR A 117 1.28 4.16 7.71
C THR A 117 1.50 5.36 8.61
N MET A 118 1.05 6.54 8.18
CA MET A 118 1.25 7.81 8.86
C MET A 118 -0.09 8.50 9.09
N THR A 119 -0.32 9.01 10.29
CA THR A 119 -1.45 9.88 10.59
C THR A 119 -0.95 11.30 10.87
N ILE A 120 -1.45 12.28 10.12
CA ILE A 120 -1.02 13.68 10.23
C ILE A 120 -1.86 14.38 11.29
N ARG A 121 -1.22 14.93 12.32
CA ARG A 121 -1.88 15.64 13.43
C ARG A 121 -2.08 17.12 13.22
N GLY A 122 -1.33 17.71 12.32
CA GLY A 122 -1.40 19.14 12.03
C GLY A 122 -0.44 19.50 10.90
N GLY A 123 -0.56 20.73 10.40
CA GLY A 123 0.31 21.17 9.33
C GLY A 123 0.13 20.45 7.99
N GLU A 124 -1.08 19.96 7.70
CA GLU A 124 -1.36 19.18 6.47
C GLU A 124 -0.87 19.94 5.20
N THR A 125 -1.00 21.25 5.15
CA THR A 125 -0.52 22.06 4.03
C THR A 125 0.99 21.94 3.86
N ASN A 126 1.76 22.03 4.94
CA ASN A 126 3.21 21.87 4.90
C ASN A 126 3.62 20.43 4.57
N PHE A 127 2.93 19.44 5.16
CA PHE A 127 3.13 18.05 4.82
C PHE A 127 2.93 17.81 3.32
N ARG A 128 1.83 18.29 2.74
CA ARG A 128 1.56 18.18 1.29
C ARG A 128 2.65 18.83 0.45
N ARG A 129 3.09 20.02 0.82
CA ARG A 129 4.19 20.73 0.13
C ARG A 129 5.47 19.89 0.14
N VAL A 130 5.83 19.32 1.30
CA VAL A 130 7.03 18.49 1.43
C VAL A 130 6.91 17.22 0.58
N MET A 131 5.80 16.53 0.64
CA MET A 131 5.56 15.32 -0.19
C MET A 131 5.64 15.64 -1.68
N GLN A 132 5.04 16.74 -2.13
CA GLN A 132 5.11 17.16 -3.52
C GLN A 132 6.57 17.40 -3.97
N ARG A 133 7.34 18.16 -3.18
CA ARG A 133 8.76 18.43 -3.46
C ARG A 133 9.60 17.16 -3.49
N TYR A 134 9.37 16.25 -2.55
CA TYR A 134 10.09 14.99 -2.48
C TYR A 134 9.89 14.15 -3.75
N PHE A 135 8.64 13.96 -4.16
CA PHE A 135 8.32 13.18 -5.36
C PHE A 135 8.71 13.89 -6.66
N GLU A 136 8.69 15.22 -6.70
CA GLU A 136 9.19 15.99 -7.82
C GLU A 136 10.69 15.70 -8.06
N VAL A 137 11.52 15.79 -7.02
CA VAL A 137 12.95 15.44 -7.11
C VAL A 137 13.16 13.99 -7.51
N LEU A 138 12.39 13.07 -6.91
CA LEU A 138 12.52 11.64 -7.19
C LEU A 138 12.20 11.31 -8.66
N ASN A 139 11.14 11.92 -9.20
CA ASN A 139 10.66 11.65 -10.56
C ASN A 139 11.53 12.31 -11.65
N GLU A 140 12.09 13.49 -11.38
CA GLU A 140 12.95 14.19 -12.32
C GLU A 140 14.35 13.56 -12.46
N ASN A 141 14.78 12.77 -11.48
CA ASN A 141 16.14 12.20 -11.45
C ASN A 141 16.19 10.71 -11.74
N ASN A 142 15.18 10.17 -12.43
CA ASN A 142 15.14 8.78 -12.93
C ASN A 142 15.40 7.72 -11.83
N SER A 143 14.99 7.96 -10.60
CA SER A 143 15.07 6.94 -9.55
C SER A 143 14.39 5.64 -10.01
N THR A 144 15.00 4.49 -9.73
CA THR A 144 14.40 3.19 -10.02
C THR A 144 13.41 2.73 -8.94
N ARG A 145 13.29 3.50 -7.85
CA ARG A 145 12.39 3.17 -6.75
C ARG A 145 10.94 3.22 -7.20
N VAL A 146 10.20 2.14 -6.93
CA VAL A 146 8.76 2.08 -7.19
C VAL A 146 8.04 2.38 -5.89
N THR A 147 7.33 3.50 -5.85
CA THR A 147 6.55 3.93 -4.69
C THR A 147 5.18 4.41 -5.09
N ALA A 148 4.22 4.24 -4.19
CA ALA A 148 2.91 4.88 -4.30
C ALA A 148 2.44 5.36 -2.93
N VAL A 149 1.81 6.52 -2.91
CA VAL A 149 1.20 7.08 -1.72
C VAL A 149 -0.32 7.02 -1.85
N PHE A 150 -0.95 6.54 -0.81
CA PHE A 150 -2.41 6.43 -0.70
C PHE A 150 -2.90 7.29 0.45
N LYS A 151 -4.01 7.97 0.25
CA LYS A 151 -4.74 8.68 1.31
C LYS A 151 -6.00 7.91 1.66
N ILE A 152 -6.33 7.85 2.94
CA ILE A 152 -7.60 7.27 3.39
C ILE A 152 -8.79 8.05 2.81
N SER A 153 -9.76 7.32 2.31
CA SER A 153 -11.07 7.84 1.88
C SER A 153 -12.13 7.53 2.93
N SER A 154 -12.10 6.31 3.50
CA SER A 154 -13.00 5.91 4.59
C SER A 154 -12.44 4.74 5.39
N GLY A 155 -12.93 4.54 6.60
CA GLY A 155 -12.57 3.41 7.47
C GLY A 155 -11.42 3.70 8.45
N ASP A 156 -10.90 4.94 8.49
CA ASP A 156 -9.87 5.38 9.42
C ASP A 156 -9.92 6.91 9.60
N GLN A 157 -8.96 7.49 10.33
CA GLN A 157 -8.84 8.94 10.50
C GLN A 157 -8.52 9.62 9.15
N LEU A 158 -9.22 10.72 8.85
CA LEU A 158 -9.15 11.39 7.52
C LEU A 158 -7.76 11.85 7.08
N ALA A 159 -6.85 12.06 8.01
CA ALA A 159 -5.47 12.48 7.70
C ALA A 159 -4.48 11.30 7.71
N THR A 160 -4.95 10.09 7.45
CA THR A 160 -4.10 8.89 7.38
C THR A 160 -3.63 8.66 5.96
N PHE A 161 -2.33 8.40 5.81
CA PHE A 161 -1.66 8.10 4.56
C PHE A 161 -0.91 6.77 4.68
N ARG A 162 -0.76 6.07 3.56
CA ARG A 162 0.15 4.94 3.39
C ARG A 162 1.17 5.28 2.31
N TRP A 163 2.45 5.29 2.68
CA TRP A 163 3.55 5.36 1.73
C TRP A 163 4.07 3.94 1.51
N CYS A 164 3.83 3.42 0.32
CA CYS A 164 4.20 2.07 -0.05
C CYS A 164 5.45 2.08 -0.93
N THR A 165 6.45 1.26 -0.59
CA THR A 165 7.61 0.98 -1.43
C THR A 165 7.55 -0.48 -1.88
N PHE A 166 7.64 -0.72 -3.18
CA PHE A 166 7.46 -2.04 -3.80
C PHE A 166 8.79 -2.60 -4.28
N PHE A 167 9.02 -3.89 -4.06
CA PHE A 167 10.26 -4.57 -4.47
C PHE A 167 10.07 -6.09 -4.60
N ASP A 168 10.94 -6.75 -5.36
CA ASP A 168 10.84 -8.19 -5.61
C ASP A 168 11.83 -9.01 -4.76
N ASP A 169 12.89 -8.40 -4.26
CA ASP A 169 13.94 -9.07 -3.48
C ASP A 169 14.25 -8.27 -2.21
N PRO A 170 13.98 -8.82 -1.01
CA PRO A 170 14.21 -8.10 0.25
C PRO A 170 15.70 -7.90 0.57
N MET A 171 16.58 -8.63 -0.11
CA MET A 171 18.04 -8.54 0.09
C MET A 171 18.69 -7.49 -0.83
N LYS A 172 17.94 -6.95 -1.81
CA LYS A 172 18.38 -5.88 -2.70
C LYS A 172 17.90 -4.52 -2.23
N ALA A 173 18.60 -3.48 -2.67
CA ALA A 173 18.14 -2.11 -2.46
C ALA A 173 16.72 -1.92 -3.01
N ARG A 174 15.89 -1.17 -2.29
CA ARG A 174 14.50 -0.89 -2.64
C ARG A 174 14.36 0.16 -3.73
N GLY A 175 15.16 0.04 -4.77
CA GLY A 175 15.40 1.02 -5.81
C GLY A 175 16.53 1.97 -5.43
N GLU A 176 17.24 2.41 -6.42
CA GLU A 176 18.43 3.22 -6.27
C GLU A 176 18.16 4.65 -6.70
N TRP A 177 18.82 5.57 -6.04
CA TRP A 177 19.05 6.90 -6.53
C TRP A 177 20.11 6.81 -7.63
N THR A 178 19.73 7.15 -8.86
CA THR A 178 20.58 6.88 -10.05
C THR A 178 21.46 8.08 -10.46
N ASN A 179 21.34 9.20 -9.76
CA ASN A 179 22.25 10.32 -9.99
C ASN A 179 23.59 10.07 -9.28
N GLU A 180 24.63 9.73 -10.06
CA GLU A 180 25.96 9.43 -9.53
C GLU A 180 26.76 10.69 -9.12
N GLU A 181 26.39 11.86 -9.65
CA GLU A 181 27.13 13.12 -9.41
C GLU A 181 26.64 13.81 -8.13
N HIS A 182 25.35 13.67 -7.81
CA HIS A 182 24.72 14.37 -6.68
C HIS A 182 23.83 13.45 -5.86
N THR A 183 23.86 13.62 -4.55
CA THR A 183 22.93 12.97 -3.63
C THR A 183 21.52 13.56 -3.75
N PHE A 184 20.51 12.83 -3.28
CA PHE A 184 19.14 13.33 -3.24
C PHE A 184 19.04 14.67 -2.49
N GLU A 185 19.74 14.81 -1.38
CA GLU A 185 19.77 16.04 -0.58
C GLU A 185 20.36 17.23 -1.35
N GLU A 186 21.46 17.02 -2.07
CA GLU A 186 22.10 18.07 -2.88
C GLU A 186 21.16 18.54 -3.99
N VAL A 187 20.51 17.62 -4.71
CA VAL A 187 19.54 17.97 -5.76
C VAL A 187 18.34 18.72 -5.16
N TYR A 188 17.83 18.23 -4.04
CA TYR A 188 16.72 18.87 -3.34
C TYR A 188 17.06 20.31 -2.91
N ASN A 189 18.23 20.49 -2.29
CA ASN A 189 18.70 21.78 -1.83
C ASN A 189 19.00 22.75 -3.00
N THR A 190 19.53 22.24 -4.10
CA THR A 190 19.74 23.05 -5.31
C THR A 190 18.42 23.55 -5.88
N LYS A 191 17.38 22.71 -5.87
CA LYS A 191 16.07 23.05 -6.44
C LYS A 191 15.25 23.98 -5.55
N PHE A 192 15.24 23.76 -4.24
CA PHE A 192 14.31 24.44 -3.31
C PHE A 192 15.00 25.41 -2.34
N GLY A 193 16.32 25.52 -2.40
CA GLY A 193 17.13 26.44 -1.59
C GLY A 193 17.98 25.75 -0.53
N PHE A 194 18.94 26.47 -0.01
CA PHE A 194 19.89 25.98 0.99
C PHE A 194 19.19 25.35 2.20
N ASN A 195 19.63 24.15 2.60
CA ASN A 195 19.13 23.37 3.74
C ASN A 195 17.61 23.04 3.70
N SER A 196 16.97 23.18 2.53
CA SER A 196 15.52 22.92 2.40
C SER A 196 15.17 21.44 2.63
N TYR A 197 16.04 20.51 2.23
CA TYR A 197 15.82 19.08 2.48
C TYR A 197 15.66 18.79 3.97
N ARG A 198 16.61 19.21 4.79
CA ARG A 198 16.58 18.98 6.23
C ARG A 198 15.37 19.65 6.89
N THR A 199 15.11 20.91 6.53
CA THR A 199 13.94 21.64 7.04
C THR A 199 12.63 20.95 6.68
N ASP A 200 12.51 20.47 5.45
CA ASP A 200 11.28 19.80 4.98
C ASP A 200 11.14 18.39 5.60
N MET A 201 12.23 17.67 5.84
CA MET A 201 12.19 16.38 6.58
C MET A 201 11.79 16.59 8.04
N ASP A 202 12.27 17.63 8.70
CA ASP A 202 11.85 17.98 10.07
C ASP A 202 10.34 18.30 10.11
N ILE A 203 9.81 18.98 9.10
CA ILE A 203 8.37 19.23 8.95
C ILE A 203 7.61 17.92 8.74
N LEU A 204 8.10 17.03 7.88
CA LEU A 204 7.49 15.75 7.60
C LEU A 204 7.36 14.90 8.87
N TRP A 205 8.47 14.73 9.58
CA TRP A 205 8.49 13.93 10.80
C TRP A 205 7.75 14.60 11.96
N GLY A 206 7.78 15.94 12.03
CA GLY A 206 7.02 16.68 13.04
C GLY A 206 5.52 16.72 12.81
N ALA A 207 5.07 16.51 11.57
CA ALA A 207 3.65 16.47 11.24
C ALA A 207 3.00 15.11 11.58
N THR A 208 3.79 14.04 11.68
CA THR A 208 3.29 12.70 11.97
C THR A 208 2.96 12.51 13.45
N GLN A 209 2.09 11.59 13.73
CA GLN A 209 1.70 11.26 15.11
C GLN A 209 2.83 10.48 15.80
N MET A 210 3.33 10.96 16.93
CA MET A 210 4.50 10.43 17.65
C MET A 210 4.36 8.94 18.06
N TYR A 211 3.12 8.45 18.23
CA TYR A 211 2.82 7.06 18.56
C TYR A 211 1.65 6.57 17.70
N GLY A 212 1.91 5.87 16.64
CA GLY A 212 0.88 5.38 15.74
C GLY A 212 1.37 5.19 14.32
N ASP A 213 2.54 5.74 14.01
CA ASP A 213 3.22 5.45 12.76
C ASP A 213 4.01 4.16 12.91
N TYR A 214 3.84 3.27 11.97
CA TYR A 214 4.57 2.02 11.93
C TYR A 214 4.88 1.60 10.50
N VAL A 215 5.97 0.88 10.37
CA VAL A 215 6.41 0.32 9.10
C VAL A 215 6.20 -1.20 9.13
N GLU A 216 5.51 -1.70 8.13
CA GLU A 216 5.27 -3.12 7.94
C GLU A 216 5.91 -3.58 6.64
N THR A 217 6.50 -4.77 6.67
CA THR A 217 6.89 -5.48 5.46
C THR A 217 5.86 -6.57 5.20
N MET A 218 5.35 -6.62 3.98
CA MET A 218 4.35 -7.60 3.56
C MET A 218 4.90 -8.42 2.40
N LYS A 219 4.57 -9.71 2.37
CA LYS A 219 4.96 -10.65 1.31
C LYS A 219 3.74 -11.10 0.51
N LEU A 220 3.84 -11.05 -0.80
CA LEU A 220 2.81 -11.52 -1.72
C LEU A 220 2.48 -12.99 -1.48
N VAL A 221 1.19 -13.32 -1.53
CA VAL A 221 0.65 -14.68 -1.50
C VAL A 221 0.04 -14.98 -2.87
N PRO A 222 0.83 -15.52 -3.82
CA PRO A 222 0.41 -15.65 -5.22
C PRO A 222 -0.84 -16.51 -5.40
N GLU A 223 -0.96 -17.60 -4.62
CA GLU A 223 -2.10 -18.51 -4.67
C GLU A 223 -3.43 -17.89 -4.25
N MET A 224 -3.39 -16.77 -3.53
CA MET A 224 -4.56 -15.99 -3.10
C MET A 224 -4.74 -14.69 -3.88
N SER A 225 -3.99 -14.49 -4.96
CA SER A 225 -3.92 -13.24 -5.70
C SER A 225 -4.26 -13.43 -7.17
N PHE A 226 -4.86 -12.40 -7.78
CA PHE A 226 -4.89 -12.25 -9.23
C PHE A 226 -3.53 -11.70 -9.66
N MET A 227 -2.84 -12.43 -10.53
CA MET A 227 -1.46 -12.10 -10.92
C MET A 227 -1.38 -11.36 -12.27
N GLY A 228 -2.52 -11.07 -12.89
CA GLY A 228 -2.56 -10.61 -14.27
C GLY A 228 -2.20 -11.74 -15.27
N ASN A 229 -2.50 -11.52 -16.51
CA ASN A 229 -2.04 -12.38 -17.60
C ASN A 229 -0.76 -11.82 -18.21
#